data_441dc40e1464756eaad0b0fd9491dbf0
#
_entry.id   441dc40e1464756eaad0b0fd9491dbf0
#
_cell.length_a   1.000
_cell.length_b   1.000
_cell.length_c   1.000
_cell.angle_alpha   90.00
_cell.angle_beta   90.00
_cell.angle_gamma   90.00
#
_symmetry.space_group_name_H-M   'P 1'
#
loop_
_entity.id
_entity.type
_entity.pdbx_description
1 polymer ?
#
loop_
_entity_poly.entity_id
_entity_poly.type
_entity_poly.pdbx_seq_one_letter_code
_entity_poly.pdbx_strand_id
1 'polypeptide(L)'
;DARIITASTAFSLDTYLVLDRFGTLLTDPDRERKVKAALVDALSHSDQYPGIMQRRIPRHLRHFDVQNTVDIVLNPALQQHMVEISTLDQPGLLARIGALFMLQGLDIHSAKIATLGERAEDIFFVTKKNGVLLTDEEVKAFAETLKSALDEVSNQVLNPS
;
A
#
# COMPACT_ATOMS: atom_id res chain seq x y z
N ASP A 1 -9.35 6.59 0.48
CA ASP A 1 -8.19 7.49 0.36
C ASP A 1 -7.38 7.47 1.64
N ALA A 2 -6.07 7.44 1.51
CA ALA A 2 -5.16 7.63 2.62
C ALA A 2 -4.03 8.58 2.21
N ARG A 3 -3.49 9.29 3.19
CA ARG A 3 -2.32 10.15 3.02
C ARG A 3 -1.35 9.90 4.18
N ILE A 4 -0.10 9.58 3.85
CA ILE A 4 0.97 9.33 4.80
C ILE A 4 2.01 10.43 4.65
N ILE A 5 2.42 11.03 5.75
CA ILE A 5 3.49 12.03 5.81
C ILE A 5 4.38 11.66 6.99
N THR A 6 5.60 11.26 6.72
CA THR A 6 6.61 11.03 7.76
C THR A 6 7.43 12.29 7.95
N ALA A 7 7.38 12.88 9.14
CA ALA A 7 8.23 14.01 9.50
C ALA A 7 9.66 13.52 9.81
N SER A 8 10.64 14.40 9.67
CA SER A 8 12.06 14.13 10.03
C SER A 8 12.30 13.90 11.52
N THR A 9 11.28 14.08 12.34
CA THR A 9 11.23 13.75 13.77
C THR A 9 10.58 12.38 13.94
N ALA A 10 10.81 11.68 15.03
CA ALA A 10 10.33 10.32 15.34
C ALA A 10 8.80 10.10 15.27
N PHE A 11 8.07 10.93 14.53
CA PHE A 11 6.62 10.87 14.39
C PHE A 11 6.22 10.79 12.92
N SER A 12 5.23 9.95 12.60
CA SER A 12 4.48 10.01 11.35
C SER A 12 3.06 10.53 11.60
N LEU A 13 2.50 11.21 10.62
CA LEU A 13 1.09 11.63 10.60
C LEU A 13 0.40 10.93 9.44
N ASP A 14 -0.43 9.96 9.76
CA ASP A 14 -1.16 9.19 8.77
C ASP A 14 -2.64 9.52 8.88
N THR A 15 -3.26 9.86 7.76
CA THR A 15 -4.68 10.19 7.68
C THR A 15 -5.38 9.16 6.82
N TYR A 16 -6.39 8.51 7.38
CA TYR A 16 -7.21 7.52 6.68
C TYR A 16 -8.67 7.91 6.69
N LEU A 17 -9.30 7.91 5.53
CA LEU A 17 -10.76 7.96 5.44
C LEU A 17 -11.30 6.53 5.49
N VAL A 18 -11.97 6.19 6.59
CA VAL A 18 -12.50 4.84 6.83
C VAL A 18 -14.00 4.83 6.62
N LEU A 19 -14.47 3.97 5.73
CA LEU A 19 -15.88 3.72 5.46
C LEU A 19 -16.24 2.31 5.90
N ASP A 20 -17.53 2.08 6.13
CA ASP A 20 -18.02 0.73 6.37
C ASP A 20 -18.13 -0.07 5.04
N ARG A 21 -18.58 -1.32 5.13
CA ARG A 21 -18.73 -2.21 3.96
C ARG A 21 -19.74 -1.72 2.92
N PHE A 22 -20.56 -0.72 3.25
CA PHE A 22 -21.56 -0.11 2.37
C PHE A 22 -21.10 1.25 1.83
N GLY A 23 -19.87 1.67 2.12
CA GLY A 23 -19.32 2.97 1.73
C GLY A 23 -19.85 4.14 2.56
N THR A 24 -20.45 3.89 3.72
CA THR A 24 -20.96 4.92 4.62
C THR A 24 -19.98 5.20 5.78
N LEU A 25 -20.07 6.39 6.37
CA LEU A 25 -19.24 6.78 7.51
C LEU A 25 -19.49 5.85 8.71
N LEU A 26 -18.44 5.57 9.45
CA LEU A 26 -18.50 4.88 10.74
C LEU A 26 -19.12 5.83 11.79
N THR A 27 -20.43 5.73 12.00
CA THR A 27 -21.16 6.58 12.97
C THR A 27 -21.43 5.87 14.31
N ASP A 28 -21.17 4.56 14.39
CA ASP A 28 -21.34 3.78 15.61
C ASP A 28 -20.14 3.96 16.56
N PRO A 29 -20.31 4.58 17.75
CA PRO A 29 -19.22 4.83 18.69
C PRO A 29 -18.53 3.57 19.20
N ASP A 30 -19.23 2.45 19.28
CA ASP A 30 -18.65 1.18 19.73
C ASP A 30 -17.74 0.58 18.68
N ARG A 31 -18.10 0.70 17.41
CA ARG A 31 -17.24 0.30 16.29
C ARG A 31 -16.02 1.19 16.17
N GLU A 32 -16.20 2.51 16.33
CA GLU A 32 -15.10 3.46 16.31
C GLU A 32 -14.07 3.14 17.41
N ARG A 33 -14.52 2.89 18.63
CA ARG A 33 -13.64 2.49 19.75
C ARG A 33 -12.89 1.19 19.45
N LYS A 34 -13.55 0.18 18.87
CA LYS A 34 -12.90 -1.08 18.49
C LYS A 34 -11.84 -0.89 17.43
N VAL A 35 -12.09 -0.06 16.41
CA VAL A 35 -11.11 0.26 15.35
C VAL A 35 -9.90 0.98 15.96
N LYS A 36 -10.12 2.00 16.81
CA LYS A 36 -9.04 2.71 17.49
C LYS A 36 -8.21 1.78 18.38
N ALA A 37 -8.86 0.94 19.17
CA ALA A 37 -8.16 -0.01 20.03
C ALA A 37 -7.32 -1.02 19.23
N ALA A 38 -7.86 -1.57 18.17
CA ALA A 38 -7.13 -2.48 17.29
C ALA A 38 -5.93 -1.82 16.60
N LEU A 39 -6.08 -0.54 16.20
CA LEU A 39 -4.99 0.22 15.60
C LEU A 39 -3.86 0.48 16.62
N VAL A 40 -4.21 0.91 17.83
CA VAL A 40 -3.22 1.13 18.91
C VAL A 40 -2.50 -0.17 19.25
N ASP A 41 -3.23 -1.28 19.35
CA ASP A 41 -2.65 -2.60 19.62
C ASP A 41 -1.67 -3.01 18.52
N ALA A 42 -2.07 -2.89 17.24
CA ALA A 42 -1.21 -3.23 16.12
C ALA A 42 0.06 -2.35 16.04
N LEU A 43 -0.05 -1.06 16.35
CA LEU A 43 1.10 -0.14 16.38
C LEU A 43 2.04 -0.42 17.57
N SER A 44 1.49 -0.90 18.69
CA SER A 44 2.29 -1.27 19.87
C SER A 44 3.07 -2.57 19.70
N HIS A 45 2.65 -3.43 18.77
CA HIS A 45 3.27 -4.71 18.43
C HIS A 45 3.75 -4.72 16.99
N SER A 46 4.51 -3.70 16.59
CA SER A 46 4.96 -3.48 15.21
C SER A 46 5.90 -4.57 14.67
N ASP A 47 6.42 -5.42 15.51
CA ASP A 47 7.21 -6.63 15.19
C ASP A 47 6.33 -7.82 14.76
N GLN A 48 5.03 -7.79 15.09
CA GLN A 48 4.06 -8.80 14.73
C GLN A 48 3.16 -8.27 13.61
N TYR A 49 3.58 -8.49 12.37
CA TYR A 49 2.73 -8.13 11.23
C TYR A 49 1.44 -8.95 11.27
N PRO A 50 0.25 -8.29 11.33
CA PRO A 50 -0.99 -9.03 11.15
C PRO A 50 -0.95 -9.71 9.79
N GLY A 51 -1.23 -11.01 9.77
CA GLY A 51 -1.29 -11.76 8.53
C GLY A 51 -2.19 -11.04 7.52
N ILE A 52 -1.74 -10.92 6.28
CA ILE A 52 -2.49 -10.25 5.21
C ILE A 52 -3.87 -10.89 5.16
N MET A 53 -4.91 -10.10 5.46
CA MET A 53 -6.27 -10.61 5.45
C MET A 53 -6.61 -11.11 4.04
N GLN A 54 -6.72 -12.42 3.89
CA GLN A 54 -7.25 -13.04 2.68
C GLN A 54 -8.78 -12.91 2.67
N ARG A 55 -9.29 -11.72 2.36
CA ARG A 55 -10.70 -11.58 2.06
C ARG A 55 -10.97 -12.09 0.65
N ARG A 56 -12.08 -12.80 0.48
CA ARG A 56 -12.54 -13.21 -0.86
C ARG A 56 -12.76 -11.96 -1.70
N ILE A 57 -12.12 -11.94 -2.86
CA ILE A 57 -12.25 -10.85 -3.83
C ILE A 57 -13.70 -10.82 -4.31
N PRO A 58 -14.33 -9.64 -4.32
CA PRO A 58 -15.69 -9.48 -4.82
C PRO A 58 -15.82 -10.02 -6.26
N ARG A 59 -16.93 -10.71 -6.56
CA ARG A 59 -17.14 -11.35 -7.88
C ARG A 59 -17.07 -10.37 -9.05
N HIS A 60 -17.48 -9.12 -8.85
CA HIS A 60 -17.46 -8.10 -9.91
C HIS A 60 -16.04 -7.70 -10.34
N LEU A 61 -15.04 -7.78 -9.46
CA LEU A 61 -13.64 -7.49 -9.79
C LEU A 61 -12.99 -8.55 -10.70
N ARG A 62 -13.58 -9.73 -10.83
CA ARG A 62 -13.04 -10.83 -11.64
C ARG A 62 -13.12 -10.62 -13.15
N HIS A 63 -13.83 -9.60 -13.59
CA HIS A 63 -14.06 -9.31 -15.02
C HIS A 63 -13.28 -8.09 -15.52
N PHE A 64 -12.50 -7.44 -14.65
CA PHE A 64 -11.70 -6.28 -15.04
C PHE A 64 -10.26 -6.72 -15.36
N ASP A 65 -9.90 -6.57 -16.63
CA ASP A 65 -8.52 -6.72 -17.08
C ASP A 65 -7.79 -5.37 -16.84
N VAL A 66 -7.32 -5.18 -15.61
CA VAL A 66 -6.52 -4.01 -15.25
C VAL A 66 -5.06 -4.42 -15.37
N GLN A 67 -4.37 -3.85 -16.34
CA GLN A 67 -2.94 -4.04 -16.47
C GLN A 67 -2.20 -3.39 -15.29
N ASN A 68 -1.40 -4.18 -14.60
CA ASN A 68 -0.56 -3.69 -13.51
C ASN A 68 0.61 -2.89 -14.09
N THR A 69 0.81 -1.68 -13.61
CA THR A 69 1.98 -0.85 -13.94
C THR A 69 2.71 -0.45 -12.68
N VAL A 70 4.04 -0.44 -12.77
CA VAL A 70 4.94 0.04 -11.73
C VAL A 70 6.00 0.88 -12.39
N ASP A 71 6.05 2.16 -12.01
CA ASP A 71 7.06 3.10 -12.46
C ASP A 71 7.84 3.65 -11.26
N ILE A 72 9.17 3.66 -11.36
CA ILE A 72 10.03 4.17 -10.29
C ILE A 72 10.97 5.20 -10.89
N VAL A 73 10.85 6.44 -10.45
CA VAL A 73 11.66 7.55 -10.92
C VAL A 73 12.28 8.33 -9.77
N LEU A 74 13.48 8.87 -9.98
CA LEU A 74 14.10 9.76 -9.00
C LEU A 74 13.40 11.12 -9.01
N ASN A 75 12.98 11.58 -7.84
CA ASN A 75 12.58 12.97 -7.62
C ASN A 75 13.80 13.76 -7.10
N PRO A 76 14.46 14.55 -7.94
CA PRO A 76 15.70 15.22 -7.56
C PRO A 76 15.47 16.34 -6.53
N ALA A 77 14.28 16.93 -6.49
CA ALA A 77 13.96 18.00 -5.53
C ALA A 77 13.83 17.46 -4.10
N LEU A 78 13.30 16.26 -3.94
CA LEU A 78 13.12 15.62 -2.64
C LEU A 78 14.27 14.67 -2.28
N GLN A 79 15.16 14.34 -3.22
CA GLN A 79 16.17 13.30 -3.07
C GLN A 79 15.54 11.95 -2.62
N GLN A 80 14.44 11.57 -3.27
CA GLN A 80 13.66 10.36 -2.99
C GLN A 80 13.26 9.71 -4.31
N HIS A 81 13.07 8.40 -4.31
CA HIS A 81 12.41 7.74 -5.42
C HIS A 81 10.90 7.85 -5.27
N MET A 82 10.23 8.21 -6.36
CA MET A 82 8.78 8.17 -6.48
C MET A 82 8.42 6.84 -7.14
N VAL A 83 7.62 6.03 -6.44
CA VAL A 83 7.09 4.74 -6.90
C VAL A 83 5.62 4.93 -7.19
N GLU A 84 5.23 4.84 -8.46
CA GLU A 84 3.86 4.90 -8.94
C GLU A 84 3.37 3.48 -9.23
N ILE A 85 2.24 3.11 -8.63
CA ILE A 85 1.62 1.79 -8.79
C ILE A 85 0.19 1.99 -9.28
N SER A 86 -0.15 1.37 -10.41
CA SER A 86 -1.52 1.26 -10.87
C SER A 86 -1.90 -0.22 -11.01
N THR A 87 -2.96 -0.63 -10.30
CA THR A 87 -3.37 -2.03 -10.22
C THR A 87 -4.86 -2.15 -9.89
N LEU A 88 -5.41 -3.36 -9.94
CA LEU A 88 -6.77 -3.64 -9.48
C LEU A 88 -6.86 -3.41 -7.96
N ASP A 89 -7.85 -2.61 -7.52
CA ASP A 89 -8.09 -2.42 -6.07
C ASP A 89 -8.65 -3.70 -5.47
N GLN A 90 -7.97 -4.23 -4.47
CA GLN A 90 -8.33 -5.49 -3.84
C GLN A 90 -7.98 -5.49 -2.35
N PRO A 91 -8.73 -6.28 -1.55
CA PRO A 91 -8.47 -6.38 -0.13
C PRO A 91 -7.02 -6.81 0.17
N GLY A 92 -6.33 -6.06 1.02
CA GLY A 92 -4.97 -6.35 1.45
C GLY A 92 -3.87 -5.85 0.51
N LEU A 93 -4.20 -5.12 -0.57
CA LEU A 93 -3.23 -4.58 -1.52
C LEU A 93 -2.13 -3.75 -0.83
N LEU A 94 -2.51 -2.75 -0.04
CA LEU A 94 -1.56 -1.89 0.66
C LEU A 94 -0.68 -2.64 1.66
N ALA A 95 -1.23 -3.64 2.34
CA ALA A 95 -0.45 -4.47 3.27
C ALA A 95 0.64 -5.27 2.53
N ARG A 96 0.34 -5.76 1.33
CA ARG A 96 1.32 -6.47 0.47
C ARG A 96 2.39 -5.53 -0.05
N ILE A 97 1.99 -4.37 -0.56
CA ILE A 97 2.93 -3.33 -1.03
C ILE A 97 3.86 -2.92 0.11
N GLY A 98 3.31 -2.64 1.29
CA GLY A 98 4.09 -2.29 2.48
C GLY A 98 5.06 -3.39 2.90
N ALA A 99 4.64 -4.65 2.86
CA ALA A 99 5.52 -5.80 3.15
C ALA A 99 6.69 -5.89 2.15
N LEU A 100 6.45 -5.64 0.86
CA LEU A 100 7.52 -5.63 -0.16
C LEU A 100 8.49 -4.48 0.07
N PHE A 101 8.03 -3.27 0.40
CA PHE A 101 8.90 -2.16 0.75
C PHE A 101 9.79 -2.48 1.95
N MET A 102 9.18 -3.07 2.99
CA MET A 102 9.92 -3.49 4.17
C MET A 102 10.98 -4.55 3.85
N LEU A 103 10.66 -5.58 3.06
CA LEU A 103 11.59 -6.63 2.66
C LEU A 103 12.77 -6.07 1.86
N GLN A 104 12.55 -5.00 1.09
CA GLN A 104 13.60 -4.29 0.36
C GLN A 104 14.36 -3.27 1.23
N GLY A 105 14.02 -3.15 2.50
CA GLY A 105 14.67 -2.21 3.42
C GLY A 105 14.41 -0.74 3.04
N LEU A 106 13.23 -0.45 2.50
CA LEU A 106 12.83 0.90 2.11
C LEU A 106 12.05 1.59 3.21
N ASP A 107 12.34 2.87 3.41
CA ASP A 107 11.60 3.77 4.27
C ASP A 107 10.63 4.61 3.42
N ILE A 108 9.36 4.66 3.81
CA ILE A 108 8.33 5.47 3.16
C ILE A 108 8.28 6.84 3.85
N HIS A 109 8.52 7.90 3.09
CA HIS A 109 8.48 9.29 3.59
C HIS A 109 7.10 9.92 3.41
N SER A 110 6.44 9.60 2.31
CA SER A 110 5.05 9.98 2.08
C SER A 110 4.38 9.04 1.10
N ALA A 111 3.05 8.96 1.19
CA ALA A 111 2.25 8.23 0.23
C ALA A 111 0.95 8.95 -0.06
N LYS A 112 0.47 8.81 -1.29
CA LYS A 112 -0.87 9.19 -1.72
C LYS A 112 -1.53 7.94 -2.25
N ILE A 113 -2.61 7.54 -1.61
CA ILE A 113 -3.37 6.34 -1.93
C ILE A 113 -4.73 6.78 -2.48
N ALA A 114 -5.07 6.35 -3.66
CA ALA A 114 -6.33 6.70 -4.30
C ALA A 114 -6.94 5.50 -5.03
N THR A 115 -8.27 5.40 -4.99
CA THR A 115 -9.01 4.40 -5.76
C THR A 115 -9.93 5.13 -6.74
N LEU A 116 -9.79 4.83 -8.01
CA LEU A 116 -10.59 5.36 -9.11
C LEU A 116 -11.40 4.21 -9.73
N GLY A 117 -12.65 4.07 -9.31
CA GLY A 117 -13.47 2.91 -9.67
C GLY A 117 -12.87 1.62 -9.10
N GLU A 118 -12.47 0.70 -9.97
CA GLU A 118 -11.85 -0.58 -9.59
C GLU A 118 -10.31 -0.53 -9.62
N ARG A 119 -9.72 0.62 -9.87
CA ARG A 119 -8.28 0.82 -10.01
C ARG A 119 -7.72 1.54 -8.79
N ALA A 120 -6.70 0.95 -8.16
CA ALA A 120 -5.86 1.62 -7.20
C ALA A 120 -4.75 2.37 -7.95
N GLU A 121 -4.55 3.64 -7.60
CA GLU A 121 -3.47 4.49 -8.10
C GLU A 121 -2.73 5.08 -6.91
N ASP A 122 -1.61 4.48 -6.61
CA ASP A 122 -0.85 4.75 -5.40
C ASP A 122 0.52 5.34 -5.75
N ILE A 123 0.91 6.37 -5.03
CA ILE A 123 2.22 7.02 -5.17
C ILE A 123 2.92 6.97 -3.83
N PHE A 124 4.16 6.49 -3.81
CA PHE A 124 5.01 6.44 -2.62
C PHE A 124 6.31 7.19 -2.87
N PHE A 125 6.79 7.91 -1.87
CA PHE A 125 8.11 8.50 -1.88
C PHE A 125 8.99 7.75 -0.90
N VAL A 126 10.08 7.17 -1.41
CA VAL A 126 10.89 6.22 -0.66
C VAL A 126 12.39 6.49 -0.79
N THR A 127 13.15 6.05 0.23
CA THR A 127 14.60 5.87 0.17
C THR A 127 14.95 4.52 0.79
N LYS A 128 16.16 4.06 0.63
CA LYS A 128 16.71 3.04 1.53
C LYS A 128 16.82 3.61 2.94
N LYS A 129 17.03 2.74 3.92
CA LYS A 129 17.34 3.15 5.29
C LYS A 129 18.49 4.17 5.31
N ASN A 130 18.41 5.14 6.22
CA ASN A 130 19.36 6.26 6.33
C ASN A 130 19.33 7.27 5.17
N GLY A 131 18.25 7.34 4.41
CA GLY A 131 18.07 8.32 3.34
C GLY A 131 18.89 8.04 2.07
N VAL A 132 19.47 6.85 1.92
CA VAL A 132 20.24 6.47 0.75
C VAL A 132 19.31 6.17 -0.42
N LEU A 133 19.65 6.65 -1.62
CA LEU A 133 18.92 6.35 -2.84
C LEU A 133 19.19 4.91 -3.33
N LEU A 134 18.23 4.34 -4.07
CA LEU A 134 18.46 3.10 -4.81
C LEU A 134 19.39 3.37 -5.99
N THR A 135 20.18 2.38 -6.37
CA THR A 135 20.89 2.38 -7.64
C THR A 135 19.95 2.06 -8.80
N ASP A 136 20.38 2.31 -10.04
CA ASP A 136 19.58 1.99 -11.23
C ASP A 136 19.24 0.49 -11.33
N GLU A 137 20.17 -0.38 -10.90
CA GLU A 137 19.96 -1.82 -10.87
C GLU A 137 18.92 -2.20 -9.79
N GLU A 138 19.02 -1.59 -8.61
CA GLU A 138 18.04 -1.81 -7.53
C GLU A 138 16.65 -1.31 -7.91
N VAL A 139 16.55 -0.18 -8.60
CA VAL A 139 15.28 0.36 -9.13
C VAL A 139 14.63 -0.65 -10.08
N LYS A 140 15.39 -1.18 -11.06
CA LYS A 140 14.88 -2.16 -12.03
C LYS A 140 14.43 -3.46 -11.34
N ALA A 141 15.28 -4.01 -10.48
CA ALA A 141 14.98 -5.25 -9.76
C ALA A 141 13.75 -5.10 -8.86
N PHE A 142 13.59 -3.94 -8.21
CA PHE A 142 12.45 -3.69 -7.34
C PHE A 142 11.15 -3.48 -8.13
N ALA A 143 11.20 -2.76 -9.27
CA ALA A 143 10.05 -2.60 -10.15
C ALA A 143 9.54 -3.96 -10.67
N GLU A 144 10.46 -4.85 -11.08
CA GLU A 144 10.11 -6.21 -11.52
C GLU A 144 9.50 -7.03 -10.38
N THR A 145 10.07 -6.94 -9.18
CA THR A 145 9.56 -7.65 -7.99
C THR A 145 8.14 -7.19 -7.64
N LEU A 146 7.90 -5.87 -7.60
CA LEU A 146 6.58 -5.31 -7.34
C LEU A 146 5.57 -5.75 -8.41
N LYS A 147 5.95 -5.62 -9.69
CA LYS A 147 5.07 -6.00 -10.80
C LYS A 147 4.71 -7.49 -10.74
N SER A 148 5.70 -8.37 -10.55
CA SER A 148 5.46 -9.80 -10.44
C SER A 148 4.52 -10.15 -9.28
N ALA A 149 4.70 -9.53 -8.13
CA ALA A 149 3.83 -9.74 -6.97
C ALA A 149 2.39 -9.27 -7.22
N LEU A 150 2.20 -8.17 -7.95
CA LEU A 150 0.88 -7.67 -8.34
C LEU A 150 0.21 -8.58 -9.39
N ASP A 151 0.99 -9.08 -10.35
CA ASP A 151 0.50 -9.98 -11.41
C ASP A 151 0.09 -11.36 -10.84
N GLU A 152 0.83 -11.90 -9.89
CA GLU A 152 0.47 -13.16 -9.20
C GLU A 152 -0.90 -13.05 -8.51
N VAL A 153 -1.16 -11.93 -7.88
CA VAL A 153 -2.44 -11.69 -7.20
C VAL A 153 -3.57 -11.52 -8.21
N SER A 154 -3.34 -10.76 -9.28
CA SER A 154 -4.32 -10.59 -10.35
C SER A 154 -4.68 -11.95 -10.99
N ASN A 155 -3.71 -12.82 -11.20
CA ASN A 155 -3.92 -14.16 -11.75
C ASN A 155 -4.70 -15.09 -10.80
N GLN A 156 -4.51 -15.00 -9.48
CA GLN A 156 -5.31 -15.72 -8.49
C GLN A 156 -6.77 -15.25 -8.46
N VAL A 157 -7.02 -14.00 -8.84
CA VAL A 157 -8.37 -13.43 -8.99
C VAL A 157 -9.09 -13.99 -10.21
N LEU A 158 -8.37 -14.09 -11.32
CA LEU A 158 -8.92 -14.49 -12.60
C LEU A 158 -9.12 -16.01 -12.71
N ASN A 159 -8.28 -16.82 -12.05
CA ASN A 159 -8.31 -18.28 -12.07
C ASN A 159 -8.32 -18.89 -10.66
N PRO A 160 -9.44 -18.78 -9.91
CA PRO A 160 -9.54 -19.46 -8.62
C PRO A 160 -9.65 -20.97 -8.84
N SER A 161 -8.69 -21.73 -8.34
CA SER A 161 -8.71 -23.20 -8.29
C SER A 161 -9.86 -23.74 -7.48
#